data_86e6989f8e9362b58872aa34c14ab677
#
_entry.id   86e6989f8e9362b58872aa34c14ab677
#
_cell.length_a   1.000
_cell.length_b   1.000
_cell.length_c   1.000
_cell.angle_alpha   90.00
_cell.angle_beta   90.00
_cell.angle_gamma   90.00
#
_symmetry.space_group_name_H-M   'P 1'
#
loop_
_entity.id
_entity.type
_entity.pdbx_description
1 polymer ?
#
loop_
_entity_poly.entity_id
_entity_poly.type
_entity_poly.pdbx_seq_one_letter_code
_entity_poly.pdbx_strand_id
1 'polypeptide(L)'
;VKSILFYLPVLAGYDQFQKGLAGVNSQNYQNMLWQISQQAKLADDLGYWGLSFTEHHFHVEGFEGSNNPILLDLYVAMQTKKIRVGQMANALPFHNPLRLAEDLAMLDQMSGGRAFVGIARGYQKRWADVMGQLFDVGAAPSDRSEVDLRNRRLFEEHWAIMKKAWTELLFSHEGKHWKIPPAGLDFDYPAIREFGGGLDNDGTITQIGVVPKPFQRPYPQVFQPFSASEETFRFCAREGMVPLVMNTDDEIVRHLFDVYQQEAEESGYGRLKRGERIGIIKDVVVSRDAAEAHYWAQRGSGFCFDRWFGPLGFSSALRNKGETGPVGTDYATLNARGFEWVGTPDDINRKIEKTVALHNPEYLLQCQYSTLIPNDVQLRSLELWATDIAPNWV
;
A
#
# COMPACT_ATOMS: atom_id res chain seq x y z
N VAL A 1 11.63 9.25 11.31
CA VAL A 1 10.92 8.79 10.12
C VAL A 1 10.59 7.30 10.27
N LYS A 2 9.31 6.92 10.18
CA LYS A 2 8.85 5.54 10.30
C LYS A 2 9.08 4.79 8.99
N SER A 3 9.95 3.79 8.99
CA SER A 3 10.29 2.99 7.81
C SER A 3 9.34 1.81 7.64
N ILE A 4 8.72 1.70 6.46
CA ILE A 4 7.87 0.59 6.04
C ILE A 4 8.55 -0.10 4.86
N LEU A 5 8.82 -1.40 4.97
CA LEU A 5 9.28 -2.21 3.85
C LEU A 5 8.10 -2.50 2.93
N PHE A 6 8.23 -2.14 1.68
CA PHE A 6 7.19 -2.31 0.67
C PHE A 6 7.62 -3.35 -0.36
N TYR A 7 7.11 -4.54 -0.21
CA TYR A 7 7.43 -5.64 -1.11
C TYR A 7 6.59 -5.60 -2.38
N LEU A 8 7.32 -5.56 -3.48
CA LEU A 8 6.86 -5.92 -4.81
C LEU A 8 7.37 -7.35 -5.03
N PRO A 9 6.60 -8.40 -4.65
CA PRO A 9 7.13 -9.74 -4.54
C PRO A 9 7.44 -10.35 -5.90
N VAL A 10 8.66 -10.09 -6.41
CA VAL A 10 9.15 -10.66 -7.65
C VAL A 10 9.45 -12.14 -7.42
N LEU A 11 9.01 -12.99 -8.36
CA LEU A 11 9.05 -14.44 -8.20
C LEU A 11 10.33 -15.09 -8.78
N ALA A 12 11.12 -14.34 -9.55
CA ALA A 12 12.25 -14.92 -10.27
C ALA A 12 13.45 -13.98 -10.31
N GLY A 13 14.64 -14.56 -10.26
CA GLY A 13 15.86 -13.86 -10.63
C GLY A 13 15.93 -13.57 -12.13
N TYR A 14 16.84 -12.68 -12.53
CA TYR A 14 16.97 -12.20 -13.91
C TYR A 14 17.03 -13.34 -14.96
N ASP A 15 17.85 -14.36 -14.72
CA ASP A 15 18.03 -15.48 -15.66
C ASP A 15 16.77 -16.36 -15.81
N GLN A 16 15.91 -16.37 -14.82
CA GLN A 16 14.66 -17.14 -14.85
C GLN A 16 13.58 -16.42 -15.65
N PHE A 17 13.56 -15.07 -15.63
CA PHE A 17 12.68 -14.30 -16.51
C PHE A 17 12.89 -14.60 -17.98
N GLN A 18 14.15 -14.86 -18.39
CA GLN A 18 14.50 -15.18 -19.79
C GLN A 18 13.87 -16.50 -20.27
N LYS A 19 13.50 -17.39 -19.33
CA LYS A 19 12.85 -18.69 -19.65
C LYS A 19 11.33 -18.54 -19.85
N GLY A 20 10.75 -17.40 -19.46
CA GLY A 20 9.32 -17.13 -19.50
C GLY A 20 8.51 -17.84 -18.41
N LEU A 21 7.30 -17.38 -18.18
CA LEU A 21 6.33 -17.96 -17.25
C LEU A 21 6.85 -18.20 -15.82
N ALA A 22 7.76 -17.36 -15.36
CA ALA A 22 8.39 -17.49 -14.04
C ALA A 22 7.38 -17.46 -12.88
N GLY A 23 6.24 -16.78 -13.08
CA GLY A 23 5.18 -16.61 -12.09
C GLY A 23 4.39 -17.88 -11.78
N VAL A 24 4.32 -18.83 -12.71
CA VAL A 24 3.60 -20.10 -12.49
C VAL A 24 4.49 -21.21 -11.92
N ASN A 25 5.76 -20.91 -11.67
CA ASN A 25 6.70 -21.87 -11.09
C ASN A 25 6.58 -21.90 -9.56
N SER A 26 6.08 -23.00 -9.02
CA SER A 26 5.88 -23.20 -7.58
C SER A 26 7.17 -23.05 -6.77
N GLN A 27 8.33 -23.49 -7.29
CA GLN A 27 9.61 -23.37 -6.59
C GLN A 27 10.04 -21.91 -6.46
N ASN A 28 9.78 -21.09 -7.48
CA ASN A 28 10.04 -19.65 -7.42
C ASN A 28 9.19 -19.00 -6.32
N TYR A 29 7.91 -19.38 -6.23
CA TYR A 29 7.01 -18.87 -5.20
C TYR A 29 7.48 -19.26 -3.79
N GLN A 30 7.88 -20.51 -3.58
CA GLN A 30 8.44 -20.98 -2.30
C GLN A 30 9.74 -20.25 -1.93
N ASN A 31 10.62 -19.99 -2.90
CA ASN A 31 11.84 -19.22 -2.67
C ASN A 31 11.54 -17.77 -2.28
N MET A 32 10.59 -17.13 -2.93
CA MET A 32 10.13 -15.78 -2.57
C MET A 32 9.60 -15.74 -1.13
N LEU A 33 8.73 -16.68 -0.75
CA LEU A 33 8.21 -16.77 0.62
C LEU A 33 9.33 -16.97 1.65
N TRP A 34 10.30 -17.81 1.34
CA TRP A 34 11.45 -18.04 2.22
C TRP A 34 12.27 -16.76 2.43
N GLN A 35 12.60 -16.04 1.34
CA GLN A 35 13.35 -14.79 1.42
C GLN A 35 12.59 -13.73 2.23
N ILE A 36 11.31 -13.52 1.96
CA ILE A 36 10.46 -12.59 2.72
C ILE A 36 10.43 -12.96 4.19
N SER A 37 10.33 -14.25 4.53
CA SER A 37 10.36 -14.71 5.93
C SER A 37 11.67 -14.34 6.64
N GLN A 38 12.82 -14.52 5.98
CA GLN A 38 14.12 -14.15 6.57
C GLN A 38 14.24 -12.63 6.77
N GLN A 39 13.86 -11.85 5.77
CA GLN A 39 13.90 -10.39 5.81
C GLN A 39 12.92 -9.82 6.84
N ALA A 40 11.71 -10.38 6.94
CA ALA A 40 10.71 -9.95 7.91
C ALA A 40 11.15 -10.18 9.37
N LYS A 41 11.75 -11.33 9.67
CA LYS A 41 12.30 -11.63 11.00
C LYS A 41 13.42 -10.67 11.36
N LEU A 42 14.34 -10.43 10.44
CA LEU A 42 15.42 -9.47 10.63
C LEU A 42 14.86 -8.06 10.84
N ALA A 43 13.90 -7.62 10.04
CA ALA A 43 13.28 -6.31 10.18
C ALA A 43 12.54 -6.14 11.51
N ASP A 44 11.88 -7.21 12.01
CA ASP A 44 11.25 -7.23 13.34
C ASP A 44 12.27 -7.04 14.46
N ASP A 45 13.40 -7.75 14.39
CA ASP A 45 14.51 -7.65 15.37
C ASP A 45 15.17 -6.28 15.32
N LEU A 46 15.35 -5.70 14.15
CA LEU A 46 15.96 -4.39 13.91
C LEU A 46 15.03 -3.20 14.19
N GLY A 47 13.74 -3.42 14.45
CA GLY A 47 12.81 -2.36 14.84
C GLY A 47 12.25 -1.53 13.69
N TYR A 48 12.17 -2.08 12.48
CA TYR A 48 11.37 -1.46 11.40
C TYR A 48 9.92 -1.26 11.84
N TRP A 49 9.31 -0.15 11.42
CA TRP A 49 7.95 0.16 11.82
C TRP A 49 6.91 -0.78 11.21
N GLY A 50 7.09 -1.15 9.94
CA GLY A 50 6.15 -2.00 9.26
C GLY A 50 6.71 -2.69 8.02
N LEU A 51 5.94 -3.65 7.53
CA LEU A 51 6.17 -4.38 6.29
C LEU A 51 4.85 -4.49 5.53
N SER A 52 4.88 -4.38 4.21
CA SER A 52 3.67 -4.35 3.38
C SER A 52 3.85 -5.03 2.04
N PHE A 53 2.71 -5.45 1.47
CA PHE A 53 2.65 -6.08 0.16
C PHE A 53 1.70 -5.35 -0.78
N THR A 54 1.97 -5.41 -2.10
CA THR A 54 1.05 -4.98 -3.16
C THR A 54 -0.12 -5.96 -3.31
N GLU A 55 -1.18 -5.53 -4.02
CA GLU A 55 -2.17 -6.44 -4.58
C GLU A 55 -2.14 -6.37 -6.10
N HIS A 56 -1.71 -7.46 -6.73
CA HIS A 56 -1.70 -7.60 -8.19
C HIS A 56 -2.02 -9.04 -8.59
N HIS A 57 -2.67 -9.21 -9.75
CA HIS A 57 -3.17 -10.52 -10.17
C HIS A 57 -2.67 -10.89 -11.56
N PHE A 58 -2.62 -12.20 -11.84
CA PHE A 58 -2.34 -12.80 -13.15
C PHE A 58 -0.93 -12.53 -13.68
N HIS A 59 0.04 -12.31 -12.81
CA HIS A 59 1.43 -12.05 -13.18
C HIS A 59 2.18 -13.34 -13.50
N VAL A 60 1.78 -13.99 -14.57
CA VAL A 60 2.41 -15.22 -15.06
C VAL A 60 3.89 -15.02 -15.44
N GLU A 61 4.30 -13.80 -15.72
CA GLU A 61 5.69 -13.39 -15.96
C GLU A 61 6.54 -13.47 -14.70
N GLY A 62 5.94 -13.21 -13.52
CA GLY A 62 6.62 -13.26 -12.23
C GLY A 62 7.07 -11.93 -11.64
N PHE A 63 6.61 -10.77 -12.17
CA PHE A 63 6.97 -9.45 -11.63
C PHE A 63 6.35 -9.15 -10.26
N GLU A 64 5.11 -9.60 -10.01
CA GLU A 64 4.41 -9.31 -8.77
C GLU A 64 3.57 -10.52 -8.35
N GLY A 65 4.06 -11.25 -7.35
CA GLY A 65 3.46 -12.51 -6.87
C GLY A 65 2.46 -12.35 -5.73
N SER A 66 2.05 -11.13 -5.39
CA SER A 66 1.13 -10.86 -4.30
C SER A 66 -0.30 -10.65 -4.82
N ASN A 67 -1.05 -11.73 -4.89
CA ASN A 67 -2.45 -11.71 -5.31
C ASN A 67 -3.44 -11.68 -4.13
N ASN A 68 -2.97 -11.92 -2.92
CA ASN A 68 -3.70 -11.73 -1.68
C ASN A 68 -2.74 -11.23 -0.60
N PRO A 69 -2.56 -9.90 -0.49
CA PRO A 69 -1.63 -9.33 0.47
C PRO A 69 -2.00 -9.63 1.93
N ILE A 70 -3.29 -9.81 2.27
CA ILE A 70 -3.74 -10.13 3.63
C ILE A 70 -3.20 -11.49 4.09
N LEU A 71 -3.16 -12.48 3.20
CA LEU A 71 -2.56 -13.79 3.51
C LEU A 71 -1.04 -13.71 3.69
N LEU A 72 -0.36 -12.88 2.92
CA LEU A 72 1.09 -12.64 3.10
C LEU A 72 1.37 -11.88 4.39
N ASP A 73 0.53 -10.90 4.75
CA ASP A 73 0.61 -10.20 6.02
C ASP A 73 0.43 -11.15 7.20
N LEU A 74 -0.55 -12.04 7.12
CA LEU A 74 -0.75 -13.06 8.16
C LEU A 74 0.44 -14.01 8.25
N TYR A 75 0.99 -14.45 7.09
CA TYR A 75 2.19 -15.28 7.05
C TYR A 75 3.38 -14.62 7.75
N VAL A 76 3.57 -13.32 7.58
CA VAL A 76 4.61 -12.55 8.27
C VAL A 76 4.25 -12.33 9.75
N ALA A 77 3.02 -11.95 10.05
CA ALA A 77 2.58 -11.66 11.41
C ALA A 77 2.75 -12.86 12.36
N MET A 78 2.53 -14.07 11.85
CA MET A 78 2.70 -15.31 12.63
C MET A 78 4.16 -15.66 12.92
N GLN A 79 5.12 -15.03 12.24
CA GLN A 79 6.56 -15.28 12.39
C GLN A 79 7.32 -14.14 13.08
N THR A 80 6.62 -13.02 13.38
CA THR A 80 7.17 -11.79 13.94
C THR A 80 6.42 -11.38 15.20
N LYS A 81 6.98 -10.45 15.98
CA LYS A 81 6.40 -10.07 17.28
C LYS A 81 6.04 -8.59 17.40
N LYS A 82 6.77 -7.69 16.70
CA LYS A 82 6.68 -6.24 16.89
C LYS A 82 6.32 -5.51 15.62
N ILE A 83 6.90 -5.91 14.48
CA ILE A 83 6.70 -5.24 13.20
C ILE A 83 5.22 -5.24 12.82
N ARG A 84 4.74 -4.10 12.34
CA ARG A 84 3.39 -3.98 11.81
C ARG A 84 3.33 -4.59 10.41
N VAL A 85 2.16 -5.11 10.05
CA VAL A 85 1.91 -5.73 8.75
C VAL A 85 0.72 -5.07 8.07
N GLY A 86 0.74 -4.94 6.76
CA GLY A 86 -0.38 -4.37 6.04
C GLY A 86 -0.17 -4.33 4.53
N GLN A 87 -1.14 -3.80 3.84
CA GLN A 87 -1.18 -3.78 2.39
C GLN A 87 -0.80 -2.38 1.87
N MET A 88 -0.17 -2.32 0.71
CA MET A 88 0.07 -1.06 -0.01
C MET A 88 -0.17 -1.24 -1.53
N ALA A 89 -1.43 -1.54 -1.91
CA ALA A 89 -2.67 -1.55 -1.13
C ALA A 89 -3.64 -2.59 -1.65
N ASN A 90 -4.75 -2.79 -0.92
CA ASN A 90 -5.92 -3.49 -1.47
C ASN A 90 -6.59 -2.62 -2.54
N ALA A 91 -6.89 -3.19 -3.69
CA ALA A 91 -7.57 -2.49 -4.78
C ALA A 91 -9.10 -2.51 -4.56
N LEU A 92 -9.54 -1.60 -3.71
CA LEU A 92 -10.86 -1.60 -3.09
C LEU A 92 -12.07 -1.76 -4.05
N PRO A 93 -12.10 -1.18 -5.27
CA PRO A 93 -13.23 -1.37 -6.19
C PRO A 93 -13.45 -2.81 -6.66
N PHE A 94 -12.48 -3.70 -6.49
CA PHE A 94 -12.52 -5.08 -6.97
C PHE A 94 -12.84 -6.09 -5.86
N HIS A 95 -13.08 -5.61 -4.62
CA HIS A 95 -13.46 -6.41 -3.47
C HIS A 95 -14.93 -6.25 -3.12
N ASN A 96 -15.51 -7.29 -2.50
CA ASN A 96 -16.70 -7.12 -1.69
C ASN A 96 -16.30 -6.36 -0.40
N PRO A 97 -16.83 -5.17 -0.13
CA PRO A 97 -16.37 -4.33 0.98
C PRO A 97 -16.66 -4.93 2.36
N LEU A 98 -17.73 -5.74 2.50
CA LEU A 98 -18.03 -6.42 3.74
C LEU A 98 -17.00 -7.53 4.01
N ARG A 99 -16.72 -8.35 2.99
CA ARG A 99 -15.74 -9.42 3.11
C ARG A 99 -14.35 -8.87 3.40
N LEU A 100 -13.94 -7.81 2.72
CA LEU A 100 -12.66 -7.17 2.98
C LEU A 100 -12.59 -6.58 4.39
N ALA A 101 -13.68 -5.98 4.88
CA ALA A 101 -13.75 -5.45 6.24
C ALA A 101 -13.59 -6.56 7.30
N GLU A 102 -14.20 -7.75 7.09
CA GLU A 102 -14.03 -8.92 7.95
C GLU A 102 -12.59 -9.44 7.92
N ASP A 103 -12.03 -9.65 6.74
CA ASP A 103 -10.67 -10.19 6.56
C ASP A 103 -9.61 -9.29 7.23
N LEU A 104 -9.73 -7.97 7.07
CA LEU A 104 -8.82 -7.00 7.70
C LEU A 104 -9.01 -6.91 9.23
N ALA A 105 -10.26 -7.01 9.71
CA ALA A 105 -10.51 -7.06 11.14
C ALA A 105 -9.95 -8.36 11.76
N MET A 106 -10.06 -9.50 11.06
CA MET A 106 -9.45 -10.76 11.48
C MET A 106 -7.93 -10.65 11.52
N LEU A 107 -7.29 -10.08 10.49
CA LEU A 107 -5.84 -9.86 10.50
C LEU A 107 -5.41 -9.00 11.69
N ASP A 108 -6.16 -7.94 12.00
CA ASP A 108 -5.86 -7.05 13.12
C ASP A 108 -5.99 -7.79 14.47
N GLN A 109 -7.02 -8.60 14.67
CA GLN A 109 -7.19 -9.48 15.84
C GLN A 109 -6.05 -10.51 15.95
N MET A 110 -5.75 -11.22 14.87
CA MET A 110 -4.75 -12.30 14.85
C MET A 110 -3.31 -11.76 15.01
N SER A 111 -3.04 -10.54 14.56
CA SER A 111 -1.75 -9.87 14.76
C SER A 111 -1.61 -9.14 16.10
N GLY A 112 -2.69 -9.12 16.92
CA GLY A 112 -2.69 -8.41 18.19
C GLY A 112 -2.59 -6.88 18.05
N GLY A 113 -3.26 -6.30 17.05
CA GLY A 113 -3.28 -4.84 16.82
C GLY A 113 -2.05 -4.32 16.05
N ARG A 114 -1.35 -5.19 15.33
CA ARG A 114 -0.20 -4.79 14.50
C ARG A 114 -0.56 -4.55 13.02
N ALA A 115 -1.83 -4.70 12.64
CA ALA A 115 -2.26 -4.43 11.28
C ALA A 115 -2.29 -2.92 10.98
N PHE A 116 -2.02 -2.59 9.72
CA PHE A 116 -2.41 -1.33 9.08
C PHE A 116 -3.04 -1.66 7.72
N VAL A 117 -3.81 -0.74 7.17
CA VAL A 117 -4.61 -0.98 5.97
C VAL A 117 -4.20 -0.01 4.88
N GLY A 118 -3.85 -0.50 3.70
CA GLY A 118 -3.70 0.32 2.52
C GLY A 118 -4.85 0.07 1.56
N ILE A 119 -5.35 1.14 0.94
CA ILE A 119 -6.41 1.09 -0.07
C ILE A 119 -6.03 1.86 -1.32
N ALA A 120 -6.38 1.33 -2.48
CA ALA A 120 -6.10 1.92 -3.78
C ALA A 120 -7.24 1.66 -4.77
N ARG A 121 -7.19 2.33 -5.94
CA ARG A 121 -8.22 2.21 -6.97
C ARG A 121 -7.96 1.15 -8.03
N GLY A 122 -6.73 0.61 -8.09
CA GLY A 122 -6.29 -0.36 -9.09
C GLY A 122 -6.06 0.27 -10.48
N TYR A 123 -4.90 0.00 -11.09
CA TYR A 123 -4.49 0.65 -12.35
C TYR A 123 -4.11 -0.33 -13.46
N GLN A 124 -3.80 -1.58 -13.13
CA GLN A 124 -3.37 -2.57 -14.13
C GLN A 124 -4.57 -3.17 -14.86
N LYS A 125 -4.75 -2.76 -16.10
CA LYS A 125 -5.90 -3.11 -16.93
C LYS A 125 -6.17 -4.61 -17.02
N ARG A 126 -5.11 -5.44 -17.15
CA ARG A 126 -5.24 -6.89 -17.32
C ARG A 126 -6.10 -7.56 -16.24
N TRP A 127 -5.85 -7.25 -14.96
CA TRP A 127 -6.62 -7.87 -13.90
C TRP A 127 -7.81 -7.03 -13.44
N ALA A 128 -7.69 -5.71 -13.48
CA ALA A 128 -8.76 -4.82 -13.07
C ALA A 128 -10.01 -4.97 -13.94
N ASP A 129 -9.84 -5.04 -15.27
CA ASP A 129 -10.97 -5.25 -16.19
C ASP A 129 -11.57 -6.66 -16.08
N VAL A 130 -10.76 -7.67 -15.70
CA VAL A 130 -11.27 -9.03 -15.45
C VAL A 130 -12.06 -9.11 -14.15
N MET A 131 -11.53 -8.57 -13.05
CA MET A 131 -12.15 -8.67 -11.72
C MET A 131 -13.28 -7.65 -11.52
N GLY A 132 -13.25 -6.54 -12.23
CA GLY A 132 -14.24 -5.47 -12.13
C GLY A 132 -15.56 -5.72 -12.81
N GLN A 133 -15.74 -6.86 -13.49
CA GLN A 133 -16.95 -7.18 -14.27
C GLN A 133 -18.25 -7.14 -13.44
N LEU A 134 -18.20 -7.52 -12.17
CA LEU A 134 -19.36 -7.52 -11.27
C LEU A 134 -19.94 -6.13 -11.03
N PHE A 135 -19.11 -5.10 -11.07
CA PHE A 135 -19.51 -3.72 -10.80
C PHE A 135 -19.41 -2.81 -12.03
N ASP A 136 -19.15 -3.40 -13.19
CA ASP A 136 -18.91 -2.65 -14.44
C ASP A 136 -17.85 -1.54 -14.24
N VAL A 137 -16.72 -1.90 -13.60
CA VAL A 137 -15.56 -1.04 -13.40
C VAL A 137 -14.31 -1.69 -13.98
N GLY A 138 -13.34 -0.86 -14.34
CA GLY A 138 -12.02 -1.30 -14.80
C GLY A 138 -10.91 -0.52 -14.13
N ALA A 139 -9.71 -0.65 -14.69
CA ALA A 139 -8.54 0.08 -14.23
C ALA A 139 -8.79 1.58 -14.18
N ALA A 140 -8.28 2.24 -13.14
CA ALA A 140 -8.39 3.69 -12.97
C ALA A 140 -7.36 4.40 -13.88
N PRO A 141 -7.77 5.10 -14.95
CA PRO A 141 -6.85 5.79 -15.83
C PRO A 141 -6.37 7.13 -15.25
N SER A 142 -7.00 7.63 -14.20
CA SER A 142 -6.70 8.93 -13.55
C SER A 142 -6.78 10.13 -14.51
N ASP A 143 -7.70 10.09 -15.47
CA ASP A 143 -7.88 11.08 -16.54
C ASP A 143 -9.22 11.83 -16.47
N ARG A 144 -10.00 11.59 -15.41
CA ARG A 144 -11.36 12.14 -15.21
C ARG A 144 -12.39 11.67 -16.24
N SER A 145 -12.12 10.64 -17.02
CA SER A 145 -13.10 9.99 -17.87
C SER A 145 -14.24 9.37 -17.05
N GLU A 146 -15.34 8.98 -17.70
CA GLU A 146 -16.45 8.32 -17.01
C GLU A 146 -16.02 7.00 -16.36
N VAL A 147 -15.05 6.28 -16.93
CA VAL A 147 -14.46 5.07 -16.35
C VAL A 147 -13.72 5.41 -15.04
N ASP A 148 -12.91 6.47 -15.05
CA ASP A 148 -12.19 6.95 -13.87
C ASP A 148 -13.16 7.40 -12.77
N LEU A 149 -14.17 8.18 -13.11
CA LEU A 149 -15.19 8.67 -12.18
C LEU A 149 -16.03 7.54 -11.59
N ARG A 150 -16.36 6.52 -12.40
CA ARG A 150 -17.10 5.33 -11.93
C ARG A 150 -16.27 4.52 -10.93
N ASN A 151 -15.01 4.26 -11.25
CA ASN A 151 -14.09 3.58 -10.34
C ASN A 151 -13.94 4.36 -9.02
N ARG A 152 -13.82 5.69 -9.08
CA ARG A 152 -13.74 6.55 -7.90
C ARG A 152 -14.99 6.47 -7.03
N ARG A 153 -16.20 6.60 -7.63
CA ARG A 153 -17.46 6.50 -6.88
C ARG A 153 -17.60 5.16 -6.15
N LEU A 154 -17.22 4.07 -6.81
CA LEU A 154 -17.25 2.74 -6.19
C LEU A 154 -16.22 2.61 -5.06
N PHE A 155 -15.00 3.13 -5.26
CA PHE A 155 -13.96 3.19 -4.22
C PHE A 155 -14.46 3.92 -2.97
N GLU A 156 -15.07 5.09 -3.14
CA GLU A 156 -15.58 5.91 -2.03
C GLU A 156 -16.78 5.23 -1.32
N GLU A 157 -17.69 4.58 -2.08
CA GLU A 157 -18.79 3.82 -1.51
C GLU A 157 -18.31 2.62 -0.70
N HIS A 158 -17.35 1.84 -1.24
CA HIS A 158 -16.76 0.71 -0.54
C HIS A 158 -16.04 1.15 0.74
N TRP A 159 -15.31 2.24 0.70
CA TRP A 159 -14.70 2.82 1.90
C TRP A 159 -15.72 3.21 2.96
N ALA A 160 -16.80 3.87 2.57
CA ALA A 160 -17.88 4.25 3.50
C ALA A 160 -18.52 3.03 4.17
N ILE A 161 -18.73 1.93 3.43
CA ILE A 161 -19.25 0.66 3.96
C ILE A 161 -18.27 0.07 4.95
N MET A 162 -16.99 -0.04 4.62
CA MET A 162 -15.97 -0.60 5.50
C MET A 162 -15.86 0.20 6.81
N LYS A 163 -15.89 1.54 6.71
CA LYS A 163 -15.83 2.41 7.88
C LYS A 163 -17.02 2.15 8.84
N LYS A 164 -18.26 2.09 8.31
CA LYS A 164 -19.44 1.70 9.10
C LYS A 164 -19.29 0.31 9.71
N ALA A 165 -18.86 -0.66 8.91
CA ALA A 165 -18.66 -2.03 9.34
C ALA A 165 -17.72 -2.15 10.55
N TRP A 166 -16.70 -1.30 10.64
CA TRP A 166 -15.75 -1.30 11.77
C TRP A 166 -16.19 -0.47 12.96
N THR A 167 -16.90 0.64 12.74
CA THR A 167 -17.19 1.63 13.79
C THR A 167 -18.57 1.48 14.42
N GLU A 168 -19.55 0.96 13.68
CA GLU A 168 -20.92 0.78 14.15
C GLU A 168 -21.16 -0.66 14.61
N LEU A 169 -21.89 -0.87 15.71
CA LEU A 169 -22.24 -2.22 16.18
C LEU A 169 -23.10 -2.93 15.15
N LEU A 170 -24.17 -2.26 14.75
CA LEU A 170 -25.07 -2.64 13.67
C LEU A 170 -25.22 -1.46 12.74
N PHE A 171 -25.26 -1.67 11.43
CA PHE A 171 -25.38 -0.62 10.44
C PHE A 171 -26.25 -1.04 9.25
N SER A 172 -26.73 -0.05 8.55
CA SER A 172 -27.31 -0.16 7.22
C SER A 172 -26.60 0.76 6.24
N HIS A 173 -26.68 0.43 4.97
CA HIS A 173 -26.16 1.28 3.91
C HIS A 173 -27.11 1.28 2.72
N GLU A 174 -27.42 2.45 2.20
CA GLU A 174 -28.14 2.62 0.94
C GLU A 174 -27.30 3.52 0.04
N GLY A 175 -26.67 2.89 -0.95
CA GLY A 175 -25.81 3.53 -1.91
C GLY A 175 -26.21 3.22 -3.36
N LYS A 176 -25.35 3.61 -4.27
CA LYS A 176 -25.59 3.37 -5.71
C LYS A 176 -25.42 1.89 -6.07
N HIS A 177 -24.43 1.23 -5.50
CA HIS A 177 -24.04 -0.14 -5.83
C HIS A 177 -24.48 -1.13 -4.76
N TRP A 178 -24.63 -0.69 -3.51
CA TRP A 178 -24.92 -1.54 -2.37
C TRP A 178 -26.16 -1.08 -1.60
N LYS A 179 -27.04 -2.05 -1.31
CA LYS A 179 -28.09 -1.94 -0.29
C LYS A 179 -27.85 -3.00 0.75
N ILE A 180 -27.56 -2.57 1.99
CA ILE A 180 -27.15 -3.45 3.08
C ILE A 180 -28.04 -3.17 4.30
N PRO A 181 -28.82 -4.14 4.77
CA PRO A 181 -29.17 -5.39 4.08
C PRO A 181 -30.04 -5.15 2.83
N PRO A 182 -30.22 -6.15 1.94
CA PRO A 182 -31.20 -6.04 0.88
C PRO A 182 -32.61 -5.94 1.45
N ALA A 183 -33.49 -5.21 0.78
CA ALA A 183 -34.87 -5.03 1.22
C ALA A 183 -35.63 -6.37 1.32
N GLY A 184 -36.41 -6.54 2.39
CA GLY A 184 -37.24 -7.72 2.59
C GLY A 184 -36.47 -8.99 2.95
N LEU A 185 -35.27 -8.84 3.53
CA LEU A 185 -34.50 -9.97 4.06
C LEU A 185 -35.18 -10.52 5.31
N ASP A 186 -35.98 -11.58 5.15
CA ASP A 186 -36.60 -12.30 6.25
C ASP A 186 -35.64 -13.34 6.83
N PHE A 187 -35.32 -13.18 8.10
CA PHE A 187 -34.44 -14.09 8.86
C PHE A 187 -34.76 -14.05 10.35
N ASP A 188 -36.00 -14.37 10.70
CA ASP A 188 -36.49 -14.30 12.09
C ASP A 188 -36.24 -15.60 12.86
N TYR A 189 -35.16 -15.63 13.66
CA TYR A 189 -34.81 -16.76 14.50
C TYR A 189 -34.74 -16.34 15.96
N PRO A 190 -35.19 -17.23 16.92
CA PRO A 190 -35.20 -16.92 18.35
C PRO A 190 -33.83 -16.39 18.86
N ALA A 191 -32.72 -17.00 18.43
CA ALA A 191 -31.40 -16.60 18.86
C ALA A 191 -31.02 -15.17 18.44
N ILE A 192 -31.54 -14.68 17.31
CA ILE A 192 -31.30 -13.31 16.87
C ILE A 192 -32.08 -12.34 17.73
N ARG A 193 -33.33 -12.66 18.07
CA ARG A 193 -34.16 -11.84 18.95
C ARG A 193 -33.62 -11.80 20.38
N GLU A 194 -33.09 -12.90 20.87
CA GLU A 194 -32.58 -13.01 22.25
C GLU A 194 -31.16 -12.46 22.42
N PHE A 195 -30.25 -12.74 21.48
CA PHE A 195 -28.82 -12.47 21.64
C PHE A 195 -28.25 -11.53 20.57
N GLY A 196 -28.97 -11.23 19.51
CA GLY A 196 -28.54 -10.42 18.38
C GLY A 196 -29.20 -9.05 18.34
N GLY A 197 -29.47 -8.59 17.11
CA GLY A 197 -30.15 -7.33 16.83
C GLY A 197 -30.30 -7.12 15.32
N GLY A 198 -30.83 -5.95 14.95
CA GLY A 198 -31.02 -5.60 13.54
C GLY A 198 -32.28 -6.14 12.89
N LEU A 199 -33.19 -6.73 13.69
CA LEU A 199 -34.55 -7.12 13.27
C LEU A 199 -35.56 -6.02 13.59
N ASP A 200 -36.54 -5.83 12.74
CA ASP A 200 -37.78 -5.11 13.08
C ASP A 200 -38.79 -6.05 13.75
N ASN A 201 -39.99 -5.50 14.04
CA ASN A 201 -41.06 -6.25 14.71
C ASN A 201 -41.60 -7.40 13.86
N ASP A 202 -41.51 -7.29 12.53
CA ASP A 202 -42.04 -8.27 11.58
C ASP A 202 -41.03 -9.36 11.24
N GLY A 203 -39.80 -9.33 11.79
CA GLY A 203 -38.77 -10.32 11.57
C GLY A 203 -37.86 -10.02 10.36
N THR A 204 -37.96 -8.82 9.77
CA THR A 204 -37.11 -8.39 8.67
C THR A 204 -35.77 -7.88 9.21
N ILE A 205 -34.66 -8.30 8.61
CA ILE A 205 -33.33 -7.75 8.92
C ILE A 205 -33.24 -6.34 8.33
N THR A 206 -33.06 -5.36 9.20
CA THR A 206 -32.91 -3.92 8.85
C THR A 206 -31.50 -3.40 9.04
N GLN A 207 -30.67 -4.09 9.80
CA GLN A 207 -29.26 -3.79 10.03
C GLN A 207 -28.44 -5.08 10.14
N ILE A 208 -27.16 -5.01 9.80
CA ILE A 208 -26.19 -6.10 10.00
C ILE A 208 -24.99 -5.63 10.81
N GLY A 209 -24.22 -6.55 11.38
CA GLY A 209 -22.97 -6.27 12.04
C GLY A 209 -21.84 -7.16 11.50
N VAL A 210 -20.65 -6.59 11.34
CA VAL A 210 -19.44 -7.34 10.97
C VAL A 210 -18.76 -7.92 12.20
N VAL A 211 -18.30 -9.16 12.12
CA VAL A 211 -17.62 -9.90 13.19
C VAL A 211 -16.35 -10.55 12.61
N PRO A 212 -15.17 -10.34 13.28
CA PRO A 212 -14.95 -9.48 14.45
C PRO A 212 -14.93 -8.00 14.10
N LYS A 213 -14.96 -7.14 15.10
CA LYS A 213 -14.51 -5.76 14.95
C LYS A 213 -12.97 -5.74 15.00
N PRO A 214 -12.30 -4.74 14.41
CA PRO A 214 -10.86 -4.58 14.56
C PRO A 214 -10.43 -4.54 16.03
N PHE A 215 -9.23 -5.01 16.33
CA PHE A 215 -8.62 -4.90 17.66
C PHE A 215 -8.30 -3.44 18.00
N GLN A 216 -7.75 -2.70 17.03
CA GLN A 216 -7.47 -1.28 17.15
C GLN A 216 -8.75 -0.44 17.07
N ARG A 217 -8.76 0.72 17.73
CA ARG A 217 -9.91 1.63 17.76
C ARG A 217 -9.55 3.01 17.21
N PRO A 218 -10.39 3.62 16.38
CA PRO A 218 -11.67 3.08 15.84
C PRO A 218 -11.46 1.96 14.82
N TYR A 219 -10.30 1.90 14.16
CA TYR A 219 -9.83 0.88 13.22
C TYR A 219 -8.31 1.07 12.99
N PRO A 220 -7.61 0.11 12.32
CA PRO A 220 -6.19 0.25 11.99
C PRO A 220 -5.89 1.52 11.18
N GLN A 221 -4.67 2.06 11.32
CA GLN A 221 -4.22 3.20 10.48
C GLN A 221 -4.40 2.88 9.00
N VAL A 222 -5.01 3.80 8.25
CA VAL A 222 -5.25 3.64 6.81
C VAL A 222 -4.27 4.47 6.00
N PHE A 223 -3.75 3.87 4.93
CA PHE A 223 -2.81 4.47 3.98
C PHE A 223 -3.39 4.48 2.56
N GLN A 224 -3.04 5.49 1.78
CA GLN A 224 -3.28 5.52 0.34
C GLN A 224 -1.96 5.74 -0.39
N PRO A 225 -1.29 4.67 -0.88
CA PRO A 225 -0.02 4.79 -1.58
C PRO A 225 -0.19 5.36 -2.98
N PHE A 226 0.93 5.81 -3.56
CA PHE A 226 1.01 6.38 -4.92
C PHE A 226 0.05 7.55 -5.15
N SER A 227 -0.20 8.32 -4.10
CA SER A 227 -1.03 9.54 -4.17
C SER A 227 -0.28 10.63 -4.95
N ALA A 228 -0.93 11.18 -5.98
CA ALA A 228 -0.28 12.15 -6.89
C ALA A 228 -1.13 13.39 -7.18
N SER A 229 -2.41 13.42 -6.80
CA SER A 229 -3.31 14.54 -7.08
C SER A 229 -3.78 15.22 -5.79
N GLU A 230 -4.02 16.53 -5.87
CA GLU A 230 -4.64 17.29 -4.76
C GLU A 230 -5.93 16.64 -4.27
N GLU A 231 -6.78 16.18 -5.18
CA GLU A 231 -8.05 15.55 -4.83
C GLU A 231 -7.86 14.32 -3.95
N THR A 232 -6.82 13.51 -4.22
CA THR A 232 -6.48 12.36 -3.38
C THR A 232 -5.95 12.81 -2.02
N PHE A 233 -5.10 13.84 -1.97
CA PHE A 233 -4.59 14.38 -0.70
C PHE A 233 -5.70 14.98 0.16
N ARG A 234 -6.63 15.72 -0.44
CA ARG A 234 -7.82 16.24 0.26
C ARG A 234 -8.72 15.10 0.78
N PHE A 235 -8.98 14.10 -0.04
CA PHE A 235 -9.74 12.92 0.40
C PHE A 235 -9.06 12.22 1.59
N CYS A 236 -7.76 11.95 1.50
CA CYS A 236 -7.01 11.35 2.60
C CYS A 236 -7.08 12.19 3.88
N ALA A 237 -6.97 13.51 3.76
CA ALA A 237 -7.03 14.41 4.91
C ALA A 237 -8.41 14.38 5.58
N ARG A 238 -9.51 14.45 4.80
CA ARG A 238 -10.88 14.35 5.33
C ARG A 238 -11.15 13.03 6.04
N GLU A 239 -10.59 11.95 5.53
CA GLU A 239 -10.79 10.60 6.07
C GLU A 239 -9.76 10.19 7.13
N GLY A 240 -8.78 11.07 7.46
CA GLY A 240 -7.72 10.77 8.42
C GLY A 240 -6.73 9.70 7.95
N MET A 241 -6.61 9.50 6.63
CA MET A 241 -5.68 8.56 6.01
C MET A 241 -4.30 9.18 5.79
N VAL A 242 -3.30 8.33 5.64
CA VAL A 242 -1.91 8.71 5.32
C VAL A 242 -1.68 8.57 3.81
N PRO A 243 -1.56 9.66 3.04
CA PRO A 243 -1.13 9.59 1.66
C PRO A 243 0.38 9.35 1.57
N LEU A 244 0.82 8.53 0.60
CA LEU A 244 2.22 8.29 0.31
C LEU A 244 2.53 8.76 -1.10
N VAL A 245 3.43 9.74 -1.24
CA VAL A 245 3.78 10.36 -2.52
C VAL A 245 5.03 9.73 -3.13
N MET A 246 4.97 9.44 -4.43
CA MET A 246 6.10 8.94 -5.19
C MET A 246 6.87 10.07 -5.89
N ASN A 247 6.22 11.21 -6.16
CA ASN A 247 6.87 12.35 -6.83
C ASN A 247 8.12 12.81 -6.05
N THR A 248 9.11 13.29 -6.78
CA THR A 248 10.43 13.67 -6.23
C THR A 248 10.75 15.15 -6.42
N ASP A 249 9.91 15.90 -7.14
CA ASP A 249 10.03 17.34 -7.28
C ASP A 249 9.63 18.04 -5.98
N ASP A 250 10.56 18.80 -5.42
CA ASP A 250 10.39 19.45 -4.10
C ASP A 250 9.22 20.45 -4.07
N GLU A 251 8.88 21.09 -5.20
CA GLU A 251 7.76 22.03 -5.25
C GLU A 251 6.41 21.31 -5.29
N ILE A 252 6.32 20.23 -6.07
CA ILE A 252 5.11 19.40 -6.13
C ILE A 252 4.85 18.75 -4.77
N VAL A 253 5.87 18.13 -4.18
CA VAL A 253 5.75 17.48 -2.87
C VAL A 253 5.34 18.49 -1.80
N ARG A 254 5.97 19.67 -1.77
CA ARG A 254 5.60 20.74 -0.83
C ARG A 254 4.14 21.14 -0.98
N HIS A 255 3.70 21.39 -2.21
CA HIS A 255 2.32 21.76 -2.49
C HIS A 255 1.31 20.71 -2.02
N LEU A 256 1.56 19.42 -2.29
CA LEU A 256 0.69 18.35 -1.85
C LEU A 256 0.63 18.24 -0.31
N PHE A 257 1.75 18.46 0.37
CA PHE A 257 1.80 18.47 1.84
C PHE A 257 1.01 19.64 2.42
N ASP A 258 1.13 20.82 1.82
CA ASP A 258 0.37 22.02 2.22
C ASP A 258 -1.15 21.82 2.04
N VAL A 259 -1.55 21.21 0.91
CA VAL A 259 -2.95 20.82 0.64
C VAL A 259 -3.50 19.87 1.70
N TYR A 260 -2.73 18.84 2.07
CA TYR A 260 -3.14 17.89 3.11
C TYR A 260 -3.31 18.57 4.47
N GLN A 261 -2.33 19.39 4.88
CA GLN A 261 -2.35 20.04 6.17
C GLN A 261 -3.54 21.01 6.30
N GLN A 262 -3.81 21.79 5.24
CA GLN A 262 -4.95 22.69 5.20
C GLN A 262 -6.28 21.93 5.31
N GLU A 263 -6.48 20.92 4.48
CA GLU A 263 -7.72 20.12 4.48
C GLU A 263 -7.93 19.36 5.80
N ALA A 264 -6.85 18.88 6.43
CA ALA A 264 -6.92 18.20 7.73
C ALA A 264 -7.38 19.17 8.85
N GLU A 265 -6.87 20.40 8.85
CA GLU A 265 -7.30 21.45 9.79
C GLU A 265 -8.78 21.80 9.59
N GLU A 266 -9.21 22.00 8.34
CA GLU A 266 -10.60 22.27 7.97
C GLU A 266 -11.54 21.10 8.32
N SER A 267 -11.04 19.87 8.31
CA SER A 267 -11.79 18.65 8.65
C SER A 267 -11.80 18.31 10.14
N GLY A 268 -11.22 19.17 11.00
CA GLY A 268 -11.30 19.05 12.45
C GLY A 268 -10.18 18.22 13.09
N TYR A 269 -9.14 17.83 12.36
CA TYR A 269 -7.97 17.13 12.93
C TYR A 269 -6.98 18.08 13.64
N GLY A 270 -7.25 19.40 13.58
CA GLY A 270 -6.36 20.41 14.14
C GLY A 270 -5.15 20.69 13.25
N ARG A 271 -4.26 21.57 13.74
CA ARG A 271 -3.06 21.97 12.99
C ARG A 271 -1.98 20.91 13.11
N LEU A 272 -1.74 20.18 12.03
CA LEU A 272 -0.70 19.18 11.94
C LEU A 272 0.69 19.83 11.77
N LYS A 273 1.72 19.18 12.30
CA LYS A 273 3.12 19.54 12.01
C LYS A 273 3.43 19.21 10.55
N ARG A 274 4.46 19.85 10.00
CA ARG A 274 4.89 19.57 8.63
C ARG A 274 5.22 18.09 8.48
N GLY A 275 4.65 17.46 7.45
CA GLY A 275 4.83 16.05 7.12
C GLY A 275 4.16 15.04 8.06
N GLU A 276 3.50 15.51 9.12
CA GLU A 276 2.72 14.64 10.02
C GLU A 276 1.60 13.96 9.25
N ARG A 277 1.45 12.66 9.40
CA ARG A 277 0.52 11.78 8.67
C ARG A 277 0.72 11.79 7.15
N ILE A 278 1.92 12.07 6.68
CA ILE A 278 2.25 11.99 5.25
C ILE A 278 3.54 11.17 5.10
N GLY A 279 3.67 10.46 3.99
CA GLY A 279 4.88 9.73 3.69
C GLY A 279 5.34 9.88 2.24
N ILE A 280 6.55 9.40 1.99
CA ILE A 280 7.19 9.37 0.67
C ILE A 280 7.55 7.93 0.31
N ILE A 281 7.69 7.67 -0.99
CA ILE A 281 8.07 6.36 -1.54
C ILE A 281 9.44 6.49 -2.19
N LYS A 282 10.37 5.59 -1.85
CA LYS A 282 11.73 5.53 -2.41
C LYS A 282 12.18 4.10 -2.63
N ASP A 283 13.01 3.90 -3.64
CA ASP A 283 13.83 2.69 -3.73
C ASP A 283 15.04 2.84 -2.83
N VAL A 284 15.34 1.82 -2.02
CA VAL A 284 16.42 1.88 -1.03
C VAL A 284 17.31 0.65 -1.15
N VAL A 285 18.58 0.87 -1.49
CA VAL A 285 19.63 -0.15 -1.46
C VAL A 285 20.89 0.44 -0.82
N VAL A 286 21.30 -0.11 0.29
CA VAL A 286 22.45 0.37 1.07
C VAL A 286 23.56 -0.66 1.06
N SER A 287 24.79 -0.23 0.74
CA SER A 287 26.01 -1.03 0.89
C SER A 287 27.15 -0.13 1.40
N ARG A 288 28.16 -0.71 2.01
CA ARG A 288 29.40 0.02 2.32
C ARG A 288 30.20 0.37 1.06
N ASP A 289 29.95 -0.30 -0.04
CA ASP A 289 30.46 0.02 -1.38
C ASP A 289 29.32 0.60 -2.24
N ALA A 290 29.45 1.87 -2.61
CA ALA A 290 28.45 2.56 -3.45
C ALA A 290 28.29 1.89 -4.83
N ALA A 291 29.37 1.35 -5.41
CA ALA A 291 29.28 0.66 -6.69
C ALA A 291 28.47 -0.62 -6.60
N GLU A 292 28.62 -1.41 -5.50
CA GLU A 292 27.79 -2.58 -5.22
C GLU A 292 26.32 -2.18 -5.07
N ALA A 293 26.01 -1.11 -4.30
CA ALA A 293 24.64 -0.65 -4.11
C ALA A 293 23.98 -0.29 -5.45
N HIS A 294 24.65 0.51 -6.29
CA HIS A 294 24.15 0.89 -7.60
C HIS A 294 24.01 -0.31 -8.56
N TYR A 295 24.94 -1.26 -8.52
CA TYR A 295 24.87 -2.48 -9.32
C TYR A 295 23.60 -3.29 -9.03
N TRP A 296 23.26 -3.45 -7.75
CA TRP A 296 22.07 -4.19 -7.35
C TRP A 296 20.77 -3.41 -7.55
N ALA A 297 20.77 -2.11 -7.29
CA ALA A 297 19.61 -1.26 -7.57
C ALA A 297 19.24 -1.26 -9.06
N GLN A 298 20.23 -1.18 -9.94
CA GLN A 298 19.97 -1.29 -11.39
C GLN A 298 19.32 -2.62 -11.78
N ARG A 299 19.64 -3.72 -11.08
CA ARG A 299 19.05 -5.04 -11.30
C ARG A 299 17.70 -5.24 -10.60
N GLY A 300 17.43 -4.50 -9.54
CA GLY A 300 16.15 -4.48 -8.84
C GLY A 300 15.20 -3.45 -9.44
N SER A 301 15.18 -2.24 -8.89
CA SER A 301 14.30 -1.14 -9.29
C SER A 301 14.47 -0.77 -10.76
N GLY A 302 15.71 -0.60 -11.23
CA GLY A 302 15.99 -0.24 -12.62
C GLY A 302 15.40 -1.23 -13.61
N PHE A 303 15.55 -2.53 -13.37
CA PHE A 303 14.96 -3.57 -14.22
C PHE A 303 13.42 -3.54 -14.16
N CYS A 304 12.83 -3.43 -12.97
CA CYS A 304 11.39 -3.40 -12.81
C CYS A 304 10.77 -2.15 -13.45
N PHE A 305 11.40 -1.00 -13.29
CA PHE A 305 10.92 0.24 -13.92
C PHE A 305 11.00 0.18 -15.44
N ASP A 306 12.15 -0.23 -15.99
CA ASP A 306 12.33 -0.32 -17.44
C ASP A 306 11.36 -1.31 -18.10
N ARG A 307 11.12 -2.45 -17.46
CA ARG A 307 10.35 -3.56 -18.05
C ARG A 307 8.88 -3.59 -17.66
N TRP A 308 8.53 -3.01 -16.52
CA TRP A 308 7.18 -3.16 -15.96
C TRP A 308 6.53 -1.83 -15.59
N PHE A 309 7.04 -1.12 -14.58
CA PHE A 309 6.33 0.06 -14.05
C PHE A 309 6.36 1.26 -14.99
N GLY A 310 7.45 1.49 -15.70
CA GLY A 310 7.60 2.58 -16.66
C GLY A 310 6.58 2.50 -17.81
N PRO A 311 6.46 1.36 -18.51
CA PRO A 311 5.44 1.14 -19.53
C PRO A 311 3.99 1.27 -19.02
N LEU A 312 3.74 1.04 -17.71
CA LEU A 312 2.46 1.28 -17.06
C LEU A 312 2.22 2.74 -16.65
N GLY A 313 3.17 3.63 -16.94
CA GLY A 313 3.02 5.09 -16.75
C GLY A 313 3.57 5.63 -15.43
N PHE A 314 4.16 4.81 -14.55
CA PHE A 314 4.69 5.26 -13.26
C PHE A 314 5.82 6.28 -13.36
N SER A 315 6.61 6.26 -14.43
CA SER A 315 7.64 7.27 -14.66
C SER A 315 7.07 8.69 -14.73
N SER A 316 5.79 8.84 -15.08
CA SER A 316 5.13 10.15 -15.10
C SER A 316 5.02 10.79 -13.71
N ALA A 317 5.02 9.98 -12.65
CA ALA A 317 5.04 10.47 -11.27
C ALA A 317 6.38 11.15 -10.89
N LEU A 318 7.43 10.94 -11.68
CA LEU A 318 8.75 11.55 -11.49
C LEU A 318 8.97 12.83 -12.31
N ARG A 319 7.91 13.38 -12.90
CA ARG A 319 8.01 14.68 -13.62
C ARG A 319 8.28 15.80 -12.65
N ASN A 320 9.12 16.72 -13.09
CA ASN A 320 9.28 18.01 -12.42
C ASN A 320 8.09 18.94 -12.72
N LYS A 321 7.89 19.94 -11.89
CA LYS A 321 6.85 20.96 -12.07
C LYS A 321 7.00 21.65 -13.42
N GLY A 322 5.92 21.70 -14.17
CA GLY A 322 5.88 22.31 -15.51
C GLY A 322 6.47 21.44 -16.63
N GLU A 323 7.02 20.28 -16.32
CA GLU A 323 7.54 19.37 -17.34
C GLU A 323 6.40 18.67 -18.08
N THR A 324 6.47 18.66 -19.40
CA THR A 324 5.55 17.96 -20.29
C THR A 324 6.30 16.91 -21.11
N GLY A 325 5.64 15.81 -21.43
CA GLY A 325 6.26 14.75 -22.22
C GLY A 325 6.67 13.51 -21.38
N PRO A 326 7.26 12.50 -22.02
CA PRO A 326 7.64 11.25 -21.36
C PRO A 326 8.87 11.45 -20.46
N VAL A 327 8.88 10.77 -19.32
CA VAL A 327 10.06 10.62 -18.46
C VAL A 327 10.68 9.26 -18.74
N GLY A 328 12.01 9.19 -18.79
CA GLY A 328 12.74 7.94 -19.00
C GLY A 328 12.43 6.91 -17.91
N THR A 329 12.55 5.65 -18.25
CA THR A 329 12.27 4.50 -17.37
C THR A 329 13.53 3.78 -16.90
N ASP A 330 14.69 4.21 -17.43
CA ASP A 330 15.99 3.62 -17.10
C ASP A 330 16.48 4.05 -15.70
N TYR A 331 17.36 3.25 -15.13
CA TYR A 331 17.94 3.48 -13.81
C TYR A 331 18.65 4.85 -13.67
N ALA A 332 19.34 5.31 -14.71
CA ALA A 332 20.04 6.59 -14.66
C ALA A 332 19.04 7.74 -14.48
N THR A 333 17.91 7.68 -15.17
CA THR A 333 16.78 8.61 -15.01
C THR A 333 16.19 8.56 -13.60
N LEU A 334 15.89 7.37 -13.07
CA LEU A 334 15.35 7.20 -11.71
C LEU A 334 16.27 7.82 -10.65
N ASN A 335 17.57 7.54 -10.76
CA ASN A 335 18.57 8.07 -9.84
C ASN A 335 18.71 9.60 -9.98
N ALA A 336 18.78 10.13 -11.21
CA ALA A 336 18.87 11.56 -11.45
C ALA A 336 17.63 12.33 -10.97
N ARG A 337 16.45 11.71 -11.01
CA ARG A 337 15.19 12.27 -10.48
C ARG A 337 15.06 12.15 -8.96
N GLY A 338 16.01 11.49 -8.26
CA GLY A 338 16.02 11.36 -6.81
C GLY A 338 15.00 10.35 -6.26
N PHE A 339 14.51 9.43 -7.09
CA PHE A 339 13.69 8.31 -6.64
C PHE A 339 14.54 7.27 -5.91
N GLU A 340 15.78 7.05 -6.40
CA GLU A 340 16.75 6.10 -5.86
C GLU A 340 17.50 6.66 -4.65
N TRP A 341 17.26 6.10 -3.47
CA TRP A 341 18.07 6.29 -2.28
C TRP A 341 19.07 5.13 -2.17
N VAL A 342 20.07 5.17 -3.03
CA VAL A 342 21.07 4.11 -3.24
C VAL A 342 22.46 4.65 -2.99
N GLY A 343 23.32 3.85 -2.36
CA GLY A 343 24.70 4.19 -2.04
C GLY A 343 25.16 3.73 -0.67
N THR A 344 26.17 4.42 -0.13
CA THR A 344 26.66 4.20 1.23
C THR A 344 25.70 4.80 2.27
N PRO A 345 25.81 4.43 3.56
CA PRO A 345 25.05 5.08 4.63
C PRO A 345 25.18 6.61 4.62
N ASP A 346 26.37 7.16 4.35
CA ASP A 346 26.58 8.61 4.26
C ASP A 346 25.83 9.23 3.07
N ASP A 347 25.78 8.56 1.92
CA ASP A 347 25.02 9.01 0.75
C ASP A 347 23.54 9.10 1.08
N ILE A 348 23.01 8.10 1.76
CA ILE A 348 21.59 8.04 2.13
C ILE A 348 21.28 9.09 3.21
N ASN A 349 22.12 9.24 4.23
CA ASN A 349 21.93 10.25 5.28
C ASN A 349 21.83 11.66 4.67
N ARG A 350 22.68 12.02 3.69
CA ARG A 350 22.58 13.32 2.99
C ARG A 350 21.24 13.49 2.25
N LYS A 351 20.73 12.43 1.60
CA LYS A 351 19.43 12.48 0.92
C LYS A 351 18.26 12.65 1.89
N ILE A 352 18.32 11.97 3.04
CA ILE A 352 17.31 12.10 4.10
C ILE A 352 17.37 13.49 4.73
N GLU A 353 18.54 14.00 5.06
CA GLU A 353 18.73 15.34 5.63
C GLU A 353 18.05 16.41 4.78
N LYS A 354 18.31 16.40 3.47
CA LYS A 354 17.63 17.31 2.51
C LYS A 354 16.10 17.15 2.57
N THR A 355 15.62 15.92 2.55
CA THR A 355 14.17 15.62 2.50
C THR A 355 13.47 16.01 3.80
N VAL A 356 14.08 15.73 4.96
CA VAL A 356 13.55 16.10 6.27
C VAL A 356 13.52 17.62 6.43
N ALA A 357 14.60 18.31 6.04
CA ALA A 357 14.66 19.77 6.10
C ALA A 357 13.56 20.46 5.25
N LEU A 358 13.19 19.87 4.11
CA LEU A 358 12.18 20.43 3.20
C LEU A 358 10.74 20.00 3.51
N HIS A 359 10.55 18.74 3.87
CA HIS A 359 9.23 18.10 3.92
C HIS A 359 8.89 17.44 5.24
N ASN A 360 9.91 16.92 5.97
CA ASN A 360 9.78 16.21 7.24
C ASN A 360 8.68 15.10 7.25
N PRO A 361 8.70 14.17 6.28
CA PRO A 361 7.67 13.13 6.19
C PRO A 361 7.70 12.21 7.41
N GLU A 362 6.52 11.85 7.91
CA GLU A 362 6.42 10.89 9.02
C GLU A 362 6.77 9.47 8.61
N TYR A 363 6.42 9.09 7.35
CA TYR A 363 6.62 7.74 6.83
C TYR A 363 7.54 7.72 5.62
N LEU A 364 8.36 6.67 5.55
CA LEU A 364 9.12 6.29 4.36
C LEU A 364 8.72 4.89 3.94
N LEU A 365 8.16 4.77 2.74
CA LEU A 365 7.89 3.49 2.10
C LEU A 365 9.09 3.10 1.25
N GLN A 366 9.79 2.01 1.64
CA GLN A 366 11.00 1.51 0.99
C GLN A 366 10.66 0.35 0.06
N CYS A 367 10.76 0.55 -1.24
CA CYS A 367 10.51 -0.50 -2.21
C CYS A 367 11.54 -1.65 -2.08
N GLN A 368 11.05 -2.88 -2.10
CA GLN A 368 11.83 -4.12 -2.00
C GLN A 368 11.48 -5.06 -3.15
N TYR A 369 12.48 -5.50 -3.88
CA TYR A 369 12.33 -6.40 -5.03
C TYR A 369 12.88 -7.78 -4.69
N SER A 370 12.08 -8.60 -4.00
CA SER A 370 12.48 -9.97 -3.63
C SER A 370 12.93 -10.75 -4.86
N THR A 371 13.91 -11.61 -4.69
CA THR A 371 14.54 -12.50 -5.69
C THR A 371 15.37 -11.83 -6.81
N LEU A 372 15.12 -10.57 -7.18
CA LEU A 372 15.98 -9.84 -8.15
C LEU A 372 17.31 -9.41 -7.53
N ILE A 373 17.26 -8.99 -6.28
CA ILE A 373 18.45 -8.72 -5.47
C ILE A 373 18.69 -9.94 -4.59
N PRO A 374 19.92 -10.50 -4.52
CA PRO A 374 20.22 -11.64 -3.67
C PRO A 374 19.82 -11.40 -2.21
N ASN A 375 19.28 -12.43 -1.56
CA ASN A 375 18.75 -12.31 -0.21
C ASN A 375 19.79 -11.79 0.81
N ASP A 376 21.04 -12.23 0.71
CA ASP A 376 22.13 -11.77 1.58
C ASP A 376 22.46 -10.29 1.39
N VAL A 377 22.35 -9.78 0.17
CA VAL A 377 22.51 -8.34 -0.12
C VAL A 377 21.37 -7.55 0.50
N GLN A 378 20.13 -8.01 0.35
CA GLN A 378 18.98 -7.36 0.98
C GLN A 378 19.08 -7.36 2.50
N LEU A 379 19.44 -8.47 3.12
CA LEU A 379 19.63 -8.54 4.58
C LEU A 379 20.70 -7.55 5.05
N ARG A 380 21.86 -7.47 4.38
CA ARG A 380 22.88 -6.47 4.70
C ARG A 380 22.40 -5.03 4.53
N SER A 381 21.62 -4.76 3.47
CA SER A 381 21.03 -3.44 3.25
C SER A 381 20.07 -3.04 4.37
N LEU A 382 19.22 -3.98 4.84
CA LEU A 382 18.32 -3.77 5.99
C LEU A 382 19.09 -3.50 7.28
N GLU A 383 20.16 -4.24 7.54
CA GLU A 383 21.03 -4.02 8.71
C GLU A 383 21.67 -2.64 8.69
N LEU A 384 22.31 -2.25 7.56
CA LEU A 384 22.95 -0.95 7.42
C LEU A 384 21.95 0.21 7.57
N TRP A 385 20.74 0.05 7.03
CA TRP A 385 19.69 1.03 7.27
C TRP A 385 19.38 1.20 8.76
N ALA A 386 19.17 0.10 9.45
CA ALA A 386 18.75 0.12 10.86
C ALA A 386 19.85 0.58 11.82
N THR A 387 21.12 0.27 11.51
CA THR A 387 22.25 0.59 12.40
C THR A 387 22.91 1.93 12.11
N ASP A 388 23.08 2.29 10.84
CA ASP A 388 23.91 3.42 10.42
C ASP A 388 23.06 4.62 9.91
N ILE A 389 21.77 4.42 9.62
CA ILE A 389 20.90 5.45 9.03
C ILE A 389 19.73 5.81 9.95
N ALA A 390 18.84 4.85 10.25
CA ALA A 390 17.61 5.10 10.98
C ALA A 390 17.81 5.81 12.34
N PRO A 391 18.84 5.51 13.15
CA PRO A 391 19.05 6.19 14.44
C PRO A 391 19.25 7.71 14.34
N ASN A 392 19.68 8.20 13.19
CA ASN A 392 19.90 9.63 12.96
C ASN A 392 18.60 10.40 12.70
N TRP A 393 17.47 9.71 12.46
CA TRP A 393 16.23 10.30 11.96
C TRP A 393 14.98 9.90 12.78
N VAL A 394 15.14 9.60 14.06
CA VAL A 394 14.06 9.26 15.01
C VAL A 394 13.33 10.50 15.51
#